data_4820d94216d92ae7c26680f6e0d6421f
#
_entry.id   4820d94216d92ae7c26680f6e0d6421f
#
_cell.length_a   1.000
_cell.length_b   1.000
_cell.length_c   1.000
_cell.angle_alpha   90.00
_cell.angle_beta   90.00
_cell.angle_gamma   90.00
#
_symmetry.space_group_name_H-M   'P 1'
#
loop_
_entity.id
_entity.type
_entity.pdbx_description
1 polymer ?
#
loop_
_entity_poly.entity_id
_entity_poly.type
_entity_poly.pdbx_seq_one_letter_code
_entity_poly.pdbx_strand_id
1 'polypeptide(L)'
;MDHVYSYDSAALGLAYYGDLTGEILSELGQQYDYQLDLGDRSSALQSLRSIDIRKRFGIRNYDCLPGKTAIPEFVANFIAPVCGMLGMTIPLLCLISRDFAEYLSGKTEYAEQVRERIRTPLCELLDHGDRVMLITHGTGCVATYDVLWQLSHDQPYAEKYKDAKIDTWVTLGAPLGDNSIRKRLLGADREPVSYPTNVITWHNV
;
A
#
# COMPACT_ATOMS: atom_id res chain seq x y z
N MET A 1 30.80 -1.65 -17.17
CA MET A 1 30.97 -0.98 -15.87
C MET A 1 29.77 -1.38 -15.03
N ASP A 2 29.94 -2.43 -14.26
CA ASP A 2 28.88 -2.97 -13.41
C ASP A 2 28.87 -2.14 -12.12
N HIS A 3 27.91 -1.22 -12.02
CA HIS A 3 27.62 -0.57 -10.74
C HIS A 3 26.92 -1.59 -9.84
N VAL A 4 27.68 -2.38 -9.12
CA VAL A 4 27.18 -3.13 -7.97
C VAL A 4 26.83 -2.08 -6.91
N TYR A 5 25.54 -1.84 -6.73
CA TYR A 5 25.06 -1.07 -5.59
C TYR A 5 25.33 -1.87 -4.33
N SER A 6 26.27 -1.38 -3.51
CA SER A 6 26.50 -1.92 -2.17
C SER A 6 25.31 -1.50 -1.30
N TYR A 7 24.52 -2.46 -0.82
CA TYR A 7 23.41 -2.25 0.10
C TYR A 7 23.87 -2.00 1.55
N ASP A 8 25.16 -1.96 1.81
CA ASP A 8 25.72 -1.88 3.18
C ASP A 8 25.49 -0.54 3.90
N SER A 9 24.89 0.46 3.25
CA SER A 9 24.63 1.77 3.84
C SER A 9 23.17 2.24 3.76
N ALA A 10 22.26 1.45 3.19
CA ALA A 10 20.86 1.84 3.11
C ALA A 10 20.13 1.45 4.40
N ALA A 11 19.60 2.44 5.12
CA ALA A 11 18.65 2.19 6.20
C ALA A 11 17.34 1.68 5.60
N LEU A 12 16.89 0.49 6.01
CA LEU A 12 15.63 -0.09 5.60
C LEU A 12 14.60 0.07 6.73
N GLY A 13 13.54 0.84 6.46
CA GLY A 13 12.39 0.98 7.36
C GLY A 13 11.19 0.18 6.81
N LEU A 14 10.49 -0.52 7.69
CA LEU A 14 9.25 -1.22 7.36
C LEU A 14 8.08 -0.60 8.14
N ALA A 15 7.13 0.01 7.42
CA ALA A 15 5.85 0.41 8.01
C ALA A 15 4.88 -0.79 7.97
N TYR A 16 4.57 -1.35 9.14
CA TYR A 16 3.69 -2.50 9.29
C TYR A 16 2.45 -2.12 10.12
N TYR A 17 1.27 -2.47 9.63
CA TYR A 17 -0.02 -2.23 10.28
C TYR A 17 -0.97 -3.44 10.21
N GLY A 18 -0.46 -4.61 9.85
CA GLY A 18 -1.26 -5.83 9.75
C GLY A 18 -1.80 -6.34 11.09
N ASP A 19 -1.20 -5.94 12.21
CA ASP A 19 -1.72 -6.16 13.56
C ASP A 19 -3.06 -5.44 13.76
N LEU A 20 -3.16 -4.18 13.36
CA LEU A 20 -4.40 -3.40 13.42
C LEU A 20 -5.51 -4.00 12.56
N THR A 21 -5.15 -4.51 11.38
CA THR A 21 -6.08 -5.23 10.50
C THR A 21 -6.62 -6.49 11.17
N GLY A 22 -5.75 -7.25 11.85
CA GLY A 22 -6.13 -8.45 12.60
C GLY A 22 -7.13 -8.17 13.73
N GLU A 23 -6.95 -7.07 14.45
CA GLU A 23 -7.88 -6.64 15.50
C GLU A 23 -9.27 -6.33 14.94
N ILE A 24 -9.37 -5.53 13.89
CA ILE A 24 -10.66 -5.20 13.23
C ILE A 24 -11.34 -6.45 12.67
N LEU A 25 -10.60 -7.33 12.01
CA LEU A 25 -11.17 -8.57 11.47
C LEU A 25 -11.71 -9.47 12.59
N SER A 26 -11.02 -9.51 13.73
CA SER A 26 -11.48 -10.24 14.92
C SER A 26 -12.77 -9.64 15.51
N GLU A 27 -12.86 -8.33 15.64
CA GLU A 27 -14.07 -7.62 16.08
C GLU A 27 -15.27 -7.86 15.15
N LEU A 28 -15.00 -8.00 13.85
CA LEU A 28 -16.00 -8.33 12.84
C LEU A 28 -16.35 -9.82 12.78
N GLY A 29 -15.83 -10.64 13.72
CA GLY A 29 -16.10 -12.06 13.83
C GLY A 29 -15.39 -12.93 12.80
N GLN A 30 -14.37 -12.41 12.14
CA GLN A 30 -13.48 -13.19 11.27
C GLN A 30 -12.33 -13.74 12.10
N GLN A 31 -12.22 -15.07 12.17
CA GLN A 31 -11.08 -15.70 12.83
C GLN A 31 -9.88 -15.66 11.89
N TYR A 32 -8.82 -14.97 12.31
CA TYR A 32 -7.52 -15.01 11.65
C TYR A 32 -6.69 -16.16 12.23
N ASP A 33 -6.40 -17.14 11.40
CA ASP A 33 -5.51 -18.24 11.78
C ASP A 33 -4.06 -17.88 11.46
N TYR A 34 -3.36 -17.40 12.48
CA TYR A 34 -1.95 -16.99 12.37
C TYR A 34 -1.02 -18.17 11.99
N GLN A 35 -1.34 -19.39 12.44
CA GLN A 35 -0.51 -20.58 12.14
C GLN A 35 -0.66 -20.99 10.67
N LEU A 36 -1.88 -20.92 10.15
CA LEU A 36 -2.13 -21.19 8.74
C LEU A 36 -1.44 -20.16 7.85
N ASP A 37 -1.53 -18.88 8.18
CA ASP A 37 -0.87 -17.79 7.46
C ASP A 37 0.65 -17.93 7.46
N LEU A 38 1.26 -18.28 8.59
CA LEU A 38 2.71 -18.56 8.68
C LEU A 38 3.12 -19.75 7.80
N GLY A 39 2.31 -20.80 7.77
CA GLY A 39 2.53 -21.96 6.93
C GLY A 39 2.50 -21.60 5.44
N ASP A 40 1.50 -20.84 5.02
CA ASP A 40 1.33 -20.41 3.64
C ASP A 40 2.46 -19.45 3.19
N ARG A 41 2.84 -18.51 4.03
CA ARG A 41 3.99 -17.60 3.77
C ARG A 41 5.30 -18.37 3.65
N SER A 42 5.54 -19.31 4.56
CA SER A 42 6.74 -20.16 4.52
C SER A 42 6.82 -20.96 3.22
N SER A 43 5.71 -21.57 2.82
CA SER A 43 5.59 -22.35 1.58
C SER A 43 5.79 -21.48 0.35
N ALA A 44 5.23 -20.28 0.32
CA ALA A 44 5.40 -19.32 -0.76
C ALA A 44 6.87 -18.87 -0.88
N LEU A 45 7.51 -18.52 0.24
CA LEU A 45 8.93 -18.15 0.27
C LEU A 45 9.84 -19.27 -0.18
N GLN A 46 9.56 -20.51 0.22
CA GLN A 46 10.33 -21.68 -0.22
C GLN A 46 10.17 -21.90 -1.73
N SER A 47 8.97 -21.73 -2.26
CA SER A 47 8.70 -21.83 -3.71
C SER A 47 9.43 -20.75 -4.48
N LEU A 48 9.41 -19.52 -4.01
CA LEU A 48 10.16 -18.40 -4.62
C LEU A 48 11.68 -18.63 -4.60
N ARG A 49 12.22 -19.15 -3.49
CA ARG A 49 13.66 -19.48 -3.39
C ARG A 49 14.08 -20.63 -4.33
N SER A 50 13.16 -21.52 -4.66
CA SER A 50 13.42 -22.63 -5.58
C SER A 50 13.44 -22.21 -7.05
N ILE A 51 12.92 -21.01 -7.37
CA ILE A 51 12.91 -20.46 -8.70
C ILE A 51 14.31 -19.97 -9.04
N ASP A 52 14.93 -20.55 -10.07
CA ASP A 52 16.21 -20.09 -10.59
C ASP A 52 16.03 -18.66 -11.17
N ILE A 53 16.52 -17.66 -10.43
CA ILE A 53 16.44 -16.23 -10.77
C ILE A 53 17.03 -15.95 -12.16
N ARG A 54 17.88 -16.83 -12.68
CA ARG A 54 18.47 -16.73 -14.05
C ARG A 54 17.46 -17.09 -15.15
N LYS A 55 16.40 -17.79 -14.81
CA LYS A 55 15.30 -18.06 -15.75
C LYS A 55 14.28 -16.94 -15.64
N ARG A 56 13.87 -16.38 -16.79
CA ARG A 56 12.82 -15.36 -16.80
C ARG A 56 11.60 -15.88 -16.04
N PHE A 57 11.22 -15.16 -15.00
CA PHE A 57 9.98 -15.39 -14.27
C PHE A 57 8.82 -15.15 -15.26
N GLY A 58 8.13 -16.20 -15.62
CA GLY A 58 7.02 -16.15 -16.58
C GLY A 58 5.66 -16.35 -15.90
N ILE A 59 4.59 -16.07 -16.62
CA ILE A 59 3.20 -16.24 -16.17
C ILE A 59 2.97 -17.62 -15.55
N ARG A 60 3.54 -18.68 -16.12
CA ARG A 60 3.43 -20.05 -15.58
C ARG A 60 4.02 -20.19 -14.18
N ASN A 61 5.11 -19.50 -13.90
CA ASN A 61 5.76 -19.54 -12.58
C ASN A 61 4.92 -18.77 -11.56
N TYR A 62 4.28 -17.70 -12.01
CA TYR A 62 3.36 -16.91 -11.23
C TYR A 62 2.10 -17.71 -10.87
N ASP A 63 1.52 -18.44 -11.81
CA ASP A 63 0.31 -19.26 -11.63
C ASP A 63 0.53 -20.46 -10.69
N CYS A 64 1.79 -20.87 -10.48
CA CYS A 64 2.14 -21.98 -9.59
C CYS A 64 2.45 -21.54 -8.16
N LEU A 65 2.33 -20.25 -7.81
CA LEU A 65 2.58 -19.77 -6.45
C LEU A 65 1.47 -20.27 -5.48
N PRO A 66 1.84 -20.72 -4.27
CA PRO A 66 0.87 -21.13 -3.26
C PRO A 66 -0.06 -19.95 -2.90
N GLY A 67 -1.32 -20.25 -2.61
CA GLY A 67 -2.32 -19.24 -2.24
C GLY A 67 -3.04 -18.59 -3.42
N LYS A 68 -2.66 -18.90 -4.67
CA LYS A 68 -3.39 -18.46 -5.86
C LYS A 68 -4.52 -19.41 -6.20
N THR A 69 -5.72 -18.92 -6.14
CA THR A 69 -6.88 -19.59 -6.69
C THR A 69 -7.26 -18.87 -7.99
N ALA A 70 -7.28 -19.60 -9.10
CA ALA A 70 -7.56 -19.06 -10.43
C ALA A 70 -8.92 -18.32 -10.53
N ILE A 71 -9.88 -18.71 -9.71
CA ILE A 71 -11.24 -18.14 -9.71
C ILE A 71 -11.30 -16.70 -9.21
N PRO A 72 -10.72 -16.33 -8.04
CA PRO A 72 -10.73 -14.94 -7.59
C PRO A 72 -9.96 -13.99 -8.50
N GLU A 73 -8.85 -14.43 -9.10
CA GLU A 73 -8.07 -13.57 -10.02
C GLU A 73 -8.79 -13.34 -11.35
N PHE A 74 -9.40 -14.37 -11.92
CA PHE A 74 -10.21 -14.22 -13.12
C PHE A 74 -11.40 -13.29 -12.88
N VAL A 75 -12.09 -13.46 -11.75
CA VAL A 75 -13.18 -12.60 -11.32
C VAL A 75 -12.69 -11.16 -11.09
N ALA A 76 -11.57 -10.97 -10.41
CA ALA A 76 -10.98 -9.66 -10.16
C ALA A 76 -10.59 -8.96 -11.47
N ASN A 77 -9.93 -9.64 -12.39
CA ASN A 77 -9.46 -9.06 -13.64
C ASN A 77 -10.59 -8.71 -14.61
N PHE A 78 -11.70 -9.45 -14.61
CA PHE A 78 -12.83 -9.20 -15.50
C PHE A 78 -13.90 -8.29 -14.88
N ILE A 79 -14.18 -8.46 -13.60
CA ILE A 79 -15.25 -7.74 -12.92
C ILE A 79 -14.80 -6.38 -12.39
N ALA A 80 -13.55 -6.25 -11.95
CA ALA A 80 -13.05 -4.99 -11.39
C ALA A 80 -13.18 -3.79 -12.35
N PRO A 81 -12.80 -3.88 -13.64
CA PRO A 81 -13.00 -2.77 -14.58
C PRO A 81 -14.46 -2.40 -14.77
N VAL A 82 -15.35 -3.41 -14.84
CA VAL A 82 -16.80 -3.20 -15.02
C VAL A 82 -17.41 -2.59 -13.76
N CYS A 83 -17.05 -3.07 -12.58
CA CYS A 83 -17.47 -2.51 -11.31
C CYS A 83 -16.98 -1.07 -11.11
N GLY A 84 -15.75 -0.76 -11.55
CA GLY A 84 -15.21 0.59 -11.53
C GLY A 84 -16.02 1.55 -12.40
N MET A 85 -16.42 1.13 -13.61
CA MET A 85 -17.27 1.93 -14.50
C MET A 85 -18.69 2.16 -13.94
N LEU A 86 -19.21 1.18 -13.19
CA LEU A 86 -20.56 1.24 -12.59
C LEU A 86 -20.56 1.89 -11.18
N GLY A 87 -19.41 2.33 -10.67
CA GLY A 87 -19.30 2.90 -9.31
C GLY A 87 -19.50 1.87 -8.19
N MET A 88 -19.40 0.58 -8.50
CA MET A 88 -19.61 -0.53 -7.55
C MET A 88 -18.31 -0.94 -6.82
N THR A 89 -17.22 -0.25 -7.04
CA THR A 89 -15.91 -0.57 -6.43
C THR A 89 -15.99 -0.61 -4.90
N ILE A 90 -16.60 0.39 -4.28
CA ILE A 90 -16.70 0.46 -2.82
C ILE A 90 -17.56 -0.66 -2.23
N PRO A 91 -18.79 -0.96 -2.72
CA PRO A 91 -19.55 -2.11 -2.24
C PRO A 91 -18.80 -3.44 -2.36
N LEU A 92 -18.05 -3.64 -3.45
CA LEU A 92 -17.25 -4.84 -3.67
C LEU A 92 -16.06 -4.89 -2.71
N LEU A 93 -15.38 -3.77 -2.47
CA LEU A 93 -14.32 -3.66 -1.50
C LEU A 93 -14.81 -3.94 -0.08
N CYS A 94 -15.97 -3.43 0.31
CA CYS A 94 -16.60 -3.73 1.60
C CYS A 94 -16.86 -5.23 1.80
N LEU A 95 -17.06 -5.97 0.72
CA LEU A 95 -17.28 -7.40 0.77
C LEU A 95 -15.96 -8.20 0.87
N ILE A 96 -14.90 -7.73 0.19
CA ILE A 96 -13.63 -8.46 0.01
C ILE A 96 -12.58 -8.05 1.06
N SER A 97 -12.54 -6.75 1.40
CA SER A 97 -11.53 -6.15 2.27
C SER A 97 -12.20 -5.14 3.20
N ARG A 98 -12.71 -5.65 4.32
CA ARG A 98 -13.44 -4.84 5.30
C ARG A 98 -12.55 -3.81 5.99
N ASP A 99 -11.31 -4.17 6.26
CA ASP A 99 -10.28 -3.30 6.81
C ASP A 99 -10.01 -2.10 5.89
N PHE A 100 -9.94 -2.35 4.58
CA PHE A 100 -9.77 -1.27 3.61
C PHE A 100 -11.03 -0.39 3.48
N ALA A 101 -12.22 -1.00 3.54
CA ALA A 101 -13.47 -0.24 3.56
C ALA A 101 -13.55 0.66 4.81
N GLU A 102 -13.12 0.16 5.96
CA GLU A 102 -13.02 0.92 7.21
C GLU A 102 -12.01 2.06 7.07
N TYR A 103 -10.84 1.81 6.50
CA TYR A 103 -9.88 2.85 6.20
C TYR A 103 -10.49 3.96 5.31
N LEU A 104 -11.17 3.59 4.24
CA LEU A 104 -11.80 4.52 3.30
C LEU A 104 -12.99 5.29 3.89
N SER A 105 -13.54 4.87 5.01
CA SER A 105 -14.55 5.67 5.75
C SER A 105 -13.94 6.98 6.29
N GLY A 106 -12.63 7.02 6.47
CA GLY A 106 -11.77 8.21 6.55
C GLY A 106 -11.68 8.90 7.89
N LYS A 107 -12.60 8.62 8.82
CA LYS A 107 -12.69 9.34 10.11
C LYS A 107 -12.63 8.42 11.33
N THR A 108 -12.18 7.18 11.11
CA THR A 108 -12.07 6.20 12.17
C THR A 108 -10.71 6.27 12.85
N GLU A 109 -10.67 5.87 14.08
CA GLU A 109 -9.43 5.70 14.86
C GLU A 109 -8.46 4.77 14.11
N TYR A 110 -8.98 3.71 13.50
CA TYR A 110 -8.22 2.78 12.67
C TYR A 110 -7.47 3.48 11.52
N ALA A 111 -8.16 4.32 10.76
CA ALA A 111 -7.54 5.02 9.64
C ALA A 111 -6.39 5.92 10.10
N GLU A 112 -6.53 6.57 11.26
CA GLU A 112 -5.46 7.40 11.83
C GLU A 112 -4.31 6.55 12.35
N GLN A 113 -4.58 5.44 13.01
CA GLN A 113 -3.55 4.50 13.48
C GLN A 113 -2.74 3.94 12.31
N VAL A 114 -3.39 3.58 11.20
CA VAL A 114 -2.69 3.13 9.97
C VAL A 114 -1.79 4.24 9.43
N ARG A 115 -2.30 5.46 9.32
CA ARG A 115 -1.50 6.62 8.88
C ARG A 115 -0.31 6.87 9.81
N GLU A 116 -0.51 6.77 11.12
CA GLU A 116 0.56 6.96 12.11
C GLU A 116 1.68 5.93 11.97
N ARG A 117 1.33 4.65 11.72
CA ARG A 117 2.31 3.58 11.47
C ARG A 117 3.19 3.83 10.23
N ILE A 118 2.69 4.59 9.27
CA ILE A 118 3.45 4.98 8.07
C ILE A 118 4.20 6.29 8.33
N ARG A 119 3.54 7.27 8.94
CA ARG A 119 4.06 8.61 9.16
C ARG A 119 5.28 8.64 10.07
N THR A 120 5.23 7.92 11.18
CA THR A 120 6.32 7.92 12.17
C THR A 120 7.67 7.54 11.57
N PRO A 121 7.87 6.35 10.97
CA PRO A 121 9.15 5.99 10.38
C PRO A 121 9.54 6.87 9.19
N LEU A 122 8.56 7.38 8.43
CA LEU A 122 8.85 8.29 7.33
C LEU A 122 9.38 9.63 7.83
N CYS A 123 8.78 10.20 8.87
CA CYS A 123 9.25 11.44 9.48
C CYS A 123 10.64 11.28 10.08
N GLU A 124 10.95 10.15 10.72
CA GLU A 124 12.29 9.85 11.24
C GLU A 124 13.34 9.89 10.13
N LEU A 125 13.09 9.26 8.98
CA LEU A 125 13.99 9.30 7.83
C LEU A 125 14.17 10.72 7.28
N LEU A 126 13.09 11.48 7.15
CA LEU A 126 13.12 12.86 6.68
C LEU A 126 13.87 13.78 7.67
N ASP A 127 13.75 13.56 8.97
CA ASP A 127 14.47 14.31 10.01
C ASP A 127 15.97 14.05 9.99
N HIS A 128 16.41 12.86 9.59
CA HIS A 128 17.83 12.56 9.37
C HIS A 128 18.39 13.19 8.09
N GLY A 129 17.54 13.71 7.20
CA GLY A 129 17.95 14.29 5.92
C GLY A 129 18.35 13.25 4.89
N ASP A 130 17.89 12.01 5.05
CA ASP A 130 18.20 10.90 4.15
C ASP A 130 17.47 11.06 2.80
N ARG A 131 18.08 10.48 1.76
CA ARG A 131 17.38 10.27 0.49
C ARG A 131 16.41 9.13 0.65
N VAL A 132 15.12 9.41 0.46
CA VAL A 132 14.05 8.45 0.73
C VAL A 132 13.50 7.86 -0.56
N MET A 133 13.49 6.52 -0.62
CA MET A 133 12.71 5.75 -1.59
C MET A 133 11.57 5.04 -0.86
N LEU A 134 10.34 5.32 -1.24
CA LEU A 134 9.16 4.61 -0.74
C LEU A 134 8.75 3.53 -1.73
N ILE A 135 8.46 2.33 -1.22
CA ILE A 135 7.87 1.25 -1.99
C ILE A 135 6.59 0.83 -1.27
N THR A 136 5.46 0.93 -1.94
CA THR A 136 4.15 0.63 -1.37
C THR A 136 3.37 -0.32 -2.25
N HIS A 137 2.46 -1.12 -1.66
CA HIS A 137 1.69 -2.12 -2.39
C HIS A 137 0.20 -2.05 -2.03
N GLY A 138 -0.65 -2.22 -3.03
CA GLY A 138 -2.10 -2.36 -2.87
C GLY A 138 -2.73 -1.21 -2.09
N THR A 139 -3.45 -1.53 -1.02
CA THR A 139 -4.13 -0.56 -0.14
C THR A 139 -3.17 0.33 0.63
N GLY A 140 -1.94 -0.14 0.88
CA GLY A 140 -0.87 0.65 1.47
C GLY A 140 -0.49 1.87 0.65
N CYS A 141 -0.71 1.85 -0.67
CA CYS A 141 -0.50 3.02 -1.52
C CYS A 141 -1.49 4.15 -1.19
N VAL A 142 -2.73 3.80 -0.84
CA VAL A 142 -3.77 4.78 -0.46
C VAL A 142 -3.44 5.44 0.87
N ALA A 143 -3.09 4.63 1.87
CA ALA A 143 -2.70 5.15 3.17
C ALA A 143 -1.43 6.03 3.09
N THR A 144 -0.46 5.62 2.28
CA THR A 144 0.75 6.42 2.03
C THR A 144 0.43 7.73 1.31
N TYR A 145 -0.47 7.71 0.33
CA TYR A 145 -0.92 8.96 -0.33
C TYR A 145 -1.47 9.95 0.70
N ASP A 146 -2.33 9.49 1.60
CA ASP A 146 -2.92 10.34 2.64
C ASP A 146 -1.87 10.90 3.60
N VAL A 147 -0.88 10.09 3.99
CA VAL A 147 0.24 10.56 4.82
C VAL A 147 1.06 11.63 4.07
N LEU A 148 1.41 11.40 2.82
CA LEU A 148 2.14 12.38 2.00
C LEU A 148 1.35 13.67 1.84
N TRP A 149 0.03 13.56 1.69
CA TRP A 149 -0.84 14.73 1.65
C TRP A 149 -0.83 15.49 2.98
N GLN A 150 -0.92 14.81 4.13
CA GLN A 150 -0.81 15.44 5.44
C GLN A 150 0.53 16.16 5.61
N LEU A 151 1.64 15.53 5.25
CA LEU A 151 2.97 16.16 5.32
C LEU A 151 3.09 17.39 4.43
N SER A 152 2.31 17.47 3.34
CA SER A 152 2.31 18.61 2.42
C SER A 152 1.39 19.75 2.85
N HIS A 153 0.23 19.44 3.47
CA HIS A 153 -0.89 20.38 3.56
C HIS A 153 -1.53 20.50 4.93
N ASP A 154 -1.32 19.53 5.84
CA ASP A 154 -2.04 19.48 7.10
C ASP A 154 -1.17 19.96 8.27
N GLN A 155 -1.70 20.87 9.07
CA GLN A 155 -1.00 21.36 10.26
C GLN A 155 -1.14 20.33 11.40
N PRO A 156 -0.10 20.11 12.21
CA PRO A 156 1.20 20.81 12.24
C PRO A 156 2.28 20.23 11.29
N TYR A 157 1.99 19.13 10.58
CA TYR A 157 2.99 18.39 9.78
C TYR A 157 3.56 19.23 8.63
N ALA A 158 2.71 19.93 7.90
CA ALA A 158 3.11 20.75 6.77
C ALA A 158 4.06 21.90 7.18
N GLU A 159 3.97 22.38 8.41
CA GLU A 159 4.91 23.41 8.89
C GLU A 159 6.36 22.93 8.85
N LYS A 160 6.57 21.64 9.14
CA LYS A 160 7.91 21.05 9.19
C LYS A 160 8.30 20.34 7.87
N TYR A 161 7.37 19.66 7.22
CA TYR A 161 7.68 18.70 6.16
C TYR A 161 7.22 19.11 4.74
N LYS A 162 6.52 20.23 4.54
CA LYS A 162 6.06 20.63 3.20
C LYS A 162 7.18 20.75 2.16
N ASP A 163 8.37 21.13 2.60
CA ASP A 163 9.55 21.31 1.75
C ASP A 163 10.46 20.06 1.72
N ALA A 164 10.21 19.08 2.62
CA ALA A 164 10.91 17.81 2.61
C ALA A 164 10.54 17.01 1.35
N LYS A 165 11.53 16.40 0.70
CA LYS A 165 11.33 15.68 -0.57
C LYS A 165 11.66 14.20 -0.43
N ILE A 166 10.74 13.41 -0.96
CA ILE A 166 10.91 11.98 -1.19
C ILE A 166 11.39 11.81 -2.62
N ASP A 167 12.59 11.24 -2.80
CA ASP A 167 13.21 11.12 -4.11
C ASP A 167 12.39 10.26 -5.07
N THR A 168 11.90 9.13 -4.58
CA THR A 168 11.17 8.18 -5.41
C THR A 168 10.06 7.51 -4.63
N TRP A 169 8.86 7.50 -5.18
CA TRP A 169 7.76 6.68 -4.71
C TRP A 169 7.36 5.65 -5.75
N VAL A 170 7.46 4.37 -5.41
CA VAL A 170 7.03 3.25 -6.25
C VAL A 170 5.75 2.68 -5.67
N THR A 171 4.69 2.69 -6.47
CA THR A 171 3.41 2.08 -6.12
C THR A 171 3.20 0.82 -6.95
N LEU A 172 2.88 -0.30 -6.28
CA LEU A 172 2.66 -1.60 -6.89
C LEU A 172 1.19 -1.98 -6.75
N GLY A 173 0.50 -2.21 -7.87
CA GLY A 173 -0.91 -2.58 -7.86
C GLY A 173 -1.80 -1.57 -7.10
N ALA A 174 -1.53 -0.29 -7.24
CA ALA A 174 -2.20 0.77 -6.49
C ALA A 174 -3.60 1.05 -7.02
N PRO A 175 -4.65 1.06 -6.16
CA PRO A 175 -6.01 1.39 -6.60
C PRO A 175 -6.26 2.91 -6.72
N LEU A 176 -5.21 3.73 -6.73
CA LEU A 176 -5.29 5.20 -6.77
C LEU A 176 -5.90 5.76 -8.07
N GLY A 177 -5.97 4.94 -9.13
CA GLY A 177 -6.64 5.29 -10.39
C GLY A 177 -8.17 5.19 -10.33
N ASP A 178 -8.73 4.48 -9.36
CA ASP A 178 -10.17 4.30 -9.22
C ASP A 178 -10.86 5.60 -8.77
N ASN A 179 -11.92 6.00 -9.46
CA ASN A 179 -12.64 7.23 -9.18
C ASN A 179 -13.32 7.24 -7.81
N SER A 180 -13.79 6.10 -7.34
CA SER A 180 -14.47 5.98 -6.04
C SER A 180 -13.48 6.12 -4.89
N ILE A 181 -12.27 5.63 -5.08
CA ILE A 181 -11.16 5.75 -4.12
C ILE A 181 -10.60 7.18 -4.16
N ARG A 182 -10.34 7.74 -5.35
CA ARG A 182 -9.82 9.10 -5.51
C ARG A 182 -10.66 10.16 -4.80
N LYS A 183 -11.98 10.04 -4.82
CA LYS A 183 -12.91 10.95 -4.13
C LYS A 183 -12.83 10.86 -2.61
N ARG A 184 -12.18 9.86 -2.05
CA ARG A 184 -12.03 9.62 -0.61
C ARG A 184 -10.62 9.91 -0.10
N LEU A 185 -9.67 10.15 -0.99
CA LEU A 185 -8.32 10.58 -0.63
C LEU A 185 -8.35 11.95 0.05
N LEU A 186 -7.42 12.17 0.95
CA LEU A 186 -7.25 13.49 1.56
C LEU A 186 -6.97 14.55 0.48
N GLY A 187 -7.62 15.69 0.59
CA GLY A 187 -7.52 16.79 -0.34
C GLY A 187 -8.39 16.69 -1.60
N ALA A 188 -9.12 15.58 -1.78
CA ALA A 188 -10.03 15.41 -2.90
C ALA A 188 -11.25 16.34 -2.84
N ASP A 189 -11.63 16.78 -1.65
CA ASP A 189 -12.74 17.69 -1.35
C ASP A 189 -12.37 19.18 -1.40
N ARG A 190 -11.07 19.49 -1.65
CA ARG A 190 -10.61 20.88 -1.75
C ARG A 190 -10.82 21.44 -3.16
N GLU A 191 -11.04 22.74 -3.23
CA GLU A 191 -11.12 23.48 -4.49
C GLU A 191 -10.05 24.59 -4.53
N PRO A 192 -9.01 24.46 -5.40
CA PRO A 192 -8.76 23.30 -6.28
C PRO A 192 -8.33 22.05 -5.52
N VAL A 193 -8.57 20.87 -6.11
CA VAL A 193 -8.09 19.60 -5.56
C VAL A 193 -6.59 19.70 -5.29
N SER A 194 -6.18 19.35 -4.08
CA SER A 194 -4.78 19.40 -3.66
C SER A 194 -4.15 18.00 -3.63
N TYR A 195 -2.94 17.91 -4.16
CA TYR A 195 -2.16 16.67 -4.25
C TYR A 195 -0.93 16.75 -3.35
N PRO A 196 -0.34 15.61 -2.92
CA PRO A 196 0.97 15.62 -2.27
C PRO A 196 2.01 16.34 -3.12
N THR A 197 2.79 17.23 -2.53
CA THR A 197 3.81 18.04 -3.22
C THR A 197 5.24 17.65 -2.87
N ASN A 198 5.40 16.66 -1.99
CA ASN A 198 6.67 16.24 -1.42
C ASN A 198 7.30 15.01 -2.11
N VAL A 199 6.79 14.59 -3.26
CA VAL A 199 7.34 13.51 -4.08
C VAL A 199 8.00 14.06 -5.32
N ILE A 200 9.28 13.73 -5.58
CA ILE A 200 10.01 14.16 -6.78
C ILE A 200 9.66 13.26 -7.97
N THR A 201 9.74 11.94 -7.77
CA THR A 201 9.46 10.97 -8.84
C THR A 201 8.47 9.92 -8.35
N TRP A 202 7.42 9.68 -9.12
CA TRP A 202 6.42 8.66 -8.82
C TRP A 202 6.33 7.65 -9.95
N HIS A 203 6.58 6.38 -9.63
CA HIS A 203 6.42 5.25 -10.54
C HIS A 203 5.24 4.40 -10.10
N ASN A 204 4.31 4.18 -11.02
CA ASN A 204 3.17 3.28 -10.81
C ASN A 204 3.37 2.02 -11.67
N VAL A 205 3.32 0.84 -11.03
CA VAL A 205 3.58 -0.47 -11.63
C VAL A 205 2.39 -1.39 -11.43
#